data_9fae1eff877eca224d0199003e2b98c0
#
_entry.id   9fae1eff877eca224d0199003e2b98c0
#
_cell.length_a   1.000
_cell.length_b   1.000
_cell.length_c   1.000
_cell.angle_alpha   90.00
_cell.angle_beta   90.00
_cell.angle_gamma   90.00
#
_symmetry.space_group_name_H-M   'P 1'
#
loop_
_entity.id
_entity.type
_entity.pdbx_description
1 polymer ?
#
loop_
_entity_poly.entity_id
_entity_poly.type
_entity_poly.pdbx_seq_one_letter_code
_entity_poly.pdbx_strand_id
1 'polypeptide(L)'
;MTSRPTESHAANSLQTGSYITTLDTKCDYEVSVNYYDQRGRSIQTDTYNSISNTNTQNTSNYNFVNNPINQHTTYITSMEVCTEELSFEYDHAGREVSSSLELFLASGKLGINKSYSLQNRNYDEFGRISHQDLFNNKDQITTTYRIDGKLNSTSGNIFSQVFYYDEAKPTPYGDQYFNGRISSIATRQCDNSYRIYHQYDYAGRLSSAMMYNYEGNKYLRFKEEFGYDKMGNITSLYRTTPKGDVNVLSLSYNGNQIVSTEDYSESRWPDEYDFMFCRWSKETNAYLYDENGNESRNIARDMLHARYNNLNLPDSICFSGGNTLQMSYLSDGRRVRTTSKTYRTALTIPLDDVQILSDPSSVHEEIQDGNLLFRDGYLSELRIPGGYISLRNDTTKRSHVQPYYYITDYLGSVRATCDGETGSVLQSMEYLPSGAIFRRTGYDVQNRRFCGKEELAMHGFDMYDSDARLQYTRIPRFSTMDPLLEKYYHLSPYAYCANDFTHLIDPDGRKIVVGSFWGRVAAFFGADNFESQVQNQTEQLKEMD
;
A
#
# COMPACT_ATOMS: atom_id res chain seq x y z
N MET A 1 20.62 -33.14 0.87
CA MET A 1 21.56 -32.43 1.78
C MET A 1 22.30 -31.42 0.94
N THR A 2 21.87 -30.18 0.95
CA THR A 2 22.61 -29.08 0.28
C THR A 2 23.87 -28.81 1.12
N SER A 3 25.02 -28.82 0.47
CA SER A 3 26.30 -28.52 1.12
C SER A 3 26.23 -27.08 1.68
N ARG A 4 26.53 -26.90 2.97
CA ARG A 4 26.71 -25.56 3.55
C ARG A 4 27.78 -24.83 2.72
N PRO A 5 27.55 -23.54 2.39
CA PRO A 5 28.58 -22.75 1.74
C PRO A 5 29.81 -22.69 2.66
N THR A 6 31.00 -22.67 2.06
CA THR A 6 32.24 -22.50 2.81
C THR A 6 32.23 -21.12 3.50
N GLU A 7 32.26 -21.11 4.82
CA GLU A 7 32.31 -19.88 5.62
C GLU A 7 33.49 -19.00 5.22
N SER A 8 33.20 -17.73 4.94
CA SER A 8 34.25 -16.73 4.79
C SER A 8 34.66 -16.20 6.15
N HIS A 9 35.93 -16.21 6.49
CA HIS A 9 36.48 -15.60 7.71
C HIS A 9 36.41 -14.05 7.72
N ALA A 10 35.83 -13.42 6.68
CA ALA A 10 35.75 -11.97 6.52
C ALA A 10 34.45 -11.35 7.07
N ALA A 11 33.69 -12.06 7.90
CA ALA A 11 32.41 -11.58 8.45
C ALA A 11 32.53 -10.54 9.58
N ASN A 12 33.68 -9.89 9.76
CA ASN A 12 33.85 -8.81 10.71
C ASN A 12 32.93 -7.64 10.38
N SER A 13 32.02 -7.30 11.29
CA SER A 13 31.02 -6.24 11.18
C SER A 13 29.77 -6.59 10.34
N LEU A 14 29.59 -7.82 9.88
CA LEU A 14 28.37 -8.27 9.18
C LEU A 14 27.44 -8.98 10.16
N GLN A 15 26.13 -8.75 9.98
CA GLN A 15 25.11 -9.43 10.79
C GLN A 15 24.97 -10.89 10.33
N THR A 16 25.52 -11.82 11.09
CA THR A 16 25.51 -13.25 10.76
C THR A 16 24.22 -13.96 11.16
N GLY A 17 23.37 -13.32 11.94
CA GLY A 17 22.05 -13.86 12.29
C GLY A 17 21.22 -12.88 13.08
N SER A 18 19.92 -13.17 13.19
CA SER A 18 18.98 -12.44 14.02
C SER A 18 18.01 -13.40 14.71
N TYR A 19 17.54 -13.00 15.86
CA TYR A 19 16.45 -13.64 16.60
C TYR A 19 15.44 -12.55 16.96
N ILE A 20 14.25 -12.62 16.38
CA ILE A 20 13.21 -11.60 16.50
C ILE A 20 11.97 -12.27 17.09
N THR A 21 11.44 -11.72 18.18
CA THR A 21 10.24 -12.24 18.84
C THR A 21 9.01 -11.43 18.48
N THR A 22 7.83 -12.03 18.62
CA THR A 22 6.57 -11.28 18.61
C THR A 22 6.44 -10.42 19.85
N LEU A 23 5.71 -9.30 19.71
CA LEU A 23 5.41 -8.38 20.81
C LEU A 23 4.22 -8.84 21.66
N ASP A 24 3.55 -9.92 21.27
CA ASP A 24 2.45 -10.51 22.02
C ASP A 24 2.93 -11.53 23.07
N THR A 25 1.97 -12.04 23.85
CA THR A 25 2.26 -13.00 24.92
C THR A 25 2.55 -14.43 24.44
N LYS A 26 2.44 -14.70 23.12
CA LYS A 26 2.63 -16.05 22.57
C LYS A 26 4.10 -16.44 22.45
N CYS A 27 5.01 -15.46 22.51
CA CYS A 27 6.45 -15.68 22.36
C CYS A 27 6.84 -16.41 21.08
N ASP A 28 6.08 -16.21 20.00
CA ASP A 28 6.46 -16.68 18.67
C ASP A 28 7.72 -15.92 18.22
N TYR A 29 8.49 -16.52 17.32
CA TYR A 29 9.78 -15.96 16.92
C TYR A 29 10.16 -16.29 15.47
N GLU A 30 11.05 -15.48 14.93
CA GLU A 30 11.76 -15.70 13.68
C GLU A 30 13.26 -15.72 13.95
N VAL A 31 13.94 -16.71 13.42
CA VAL A 31 15.41 -16.83 13.48
C VAL A 31 15.96 -16.81 12.07
N SER A 32 16.96 -15.99 11.81
CA SER A 32 17.68 -16.00 10.56
C SER A 32 19.18 -16.17 10.75
N VAL A 33 19.82 -16.84 9.80
CA VAL A 33 21.27 -17.02 9.71
C VAL A 33 21.73 -16.59 8.34
N ASN A 34 22.70 -15.69 8.27
CA ASN A 34 23.23 -15.14 7.02
C ASN A 34 24.64 -15.66 6.75
N TYR A 35 24.89 -16.04 5.51
CA TYR A 35 26.19 -16.45 5.00
C TYR A 35 26.67 -15.45 3.95
N TYR A 36 27.95 -15.14 3.98
CA TYR A 36 28.53 -14.10 3.14
C TYR A 36 29.68 -14.65 2.31
N ASP A 37 29.87 -14.07 1.13
CA ASP A 37 31.08 -14.30 0.34
C ASP A 37 32.25 -13.43 0.82
N GLN A 38 33.40 -13.57 0.17
CA GLN A 38 34.61 -12.81 0.49
C GLN A 38 34.47 -11.28 0.27
N ARG A 39 33.44 -10.83 -0.44
CA ARG A 39 33.13 -9.41 -0.68
C ARG A 39 32.08 -8.86 0.30
N GLY A 40 31.62 -9.67 1.24
CA GLY A 40 30.60 -9.31 2.22
C GLY A 40 29.18 -9.30 1.65
N ARG A 41 28.91 -9.95 0.51
CA ARG A 41 27.56 -10.09 -0.05
C ARG A 41 26.89 -11.30 0.57
N SER A 42 25.61 -11.17 0.95
CA SER A 42 24.82 -12.30 1.44
C SER A 42 24.54 -13.29 0.31
N ILE A 43 25.14 -14.47 0.41
CA ILE A 43 24.97 -15.55 -0.60
C ILE A 43 23.93 -16.57 -0.18
N GLN A 44 23.63 -16.67 1.11
CA GLN A 44 22.57 -17.51 1.62
C GLN A 44 21.99 -16.91 2.90
N THR A 45 20.67 -17.02 3.06
CA THR A 45 19.96 -16.73 4.30
C THR A 45 19.04 -17.91 4.60
N ASP A 46 19.19 -18.49 5.78
CA ASP A 46 18.32 -19.53 6.29
C ASP A 46 17.43 -18.91 7.38
N THR A 47 16.11 -19.02 7.22
CA THR A 47 15.14 -18.43 8.19
C THR A 47 14.18 -19.52 8.67
N TYR A 48 13.91 -19.55 9.96
CA TYR A 48 12.83 -20.31 10.54
C TYR A 48 11.83 -19.38 11.20
N ASN A 49 10.56 -19.51 10.83
CA ASN A 49 9.44 -18.78 11.42
C ASN A 49 8.55 -19.74 12.20
N SER A 50 8.45 -19.52 13.53
CA SER A 50 7.65 -20.40 14.40
C SER A 50 6.15 -20.20 14.23
N ILE A 51 5.72 -19.04 13.69
CA ILE A 51 4.29 -18.68 13.50
C ILE A 51 3.67 -19.49 12.38
N SER A 52 4.37 -19.55 11.23
CA SER A 52 3.97 -20.31 10.04
C SER A 52 4.49 -21.73 10.05
N ASN A 53 5.42 -22.04 10.97
CA ASN A 53 6.22 -23.27 10.99
C ASN A 53 6.90 -23.53 9.65
N THR A 54 7.53 -22.49 9.08
CA THR A 54 8.18 -22.51 7.77
C THR A 54 9.69 -22.40 7.94
N ASN A 55 10.43 -23.25 7.24
CA ASN A 55 11.85 -23.06 7.00
C ASN A 55 12.04 -22.47 5.61
N THR A 56 12.71 -21.34 5.51
CA THR A 56 13.01 -20.65 4.26
C THR A 56 14.51 -20.63 4.04
N GLN A 57 14.97 -21.10 2.90
CA GLN A 57 16.35 -20.99 2.47
C GLN A 57 16.40 -20.13 1.20
N ASN A 58 17.07 -19.00 1.27
CA ASN A 58 17.30 -18.12 0.13
C ASN A 58 18.79 -18.14 -0.22
N THR A 59 19.11 -18.40 -1.48
CA THR A 59 20.49 -18.33 -2.02
C THR A 59 20.54 -17.34 -3.16
N SER A 60 21.59 -16.52 -3.20
CA SER A 60 21.76 -15.47 -4.20
C SER A 60 23.11 -15.58 -4.90
N ASN A 61 23.11 -15.51 -6.23
CA ASN A 61 24.30 -15.38 -7.05
C ASN A 61 24.40 -13.96 -7.61
N TYR A 62 25.61 -13.43 -7.67
CA TYR A 62 25.85 -12.05 -8.08
C TYR A 62 26.81 -11.96 -9.26
N ASN A 63 26.61 -10.95 -10.11
CA ASN A 63 27.57 -10.59 -11.13
C ASN A 63 28.77 -9.81 -10.52
N PHE A 64 29.70 -9.39 -11.37
CA PHE A 64 30.90 -8.69 -10.96
C PHE A 64 30.61 -7.32 -10.31
N VAL A 65 29.53 -6.64 -10.70
CA VAL A 65 29.12 -5.32 -10.19
C VAL A 65 28.14 -5.40 -9.02
N ASN A 66 28.02 -6.56 -8.38
CA ASN A 66 27.19 -6.84 -7.20
C ASN A 66 25.67 -6.85 -7.47
N ASN A 67 25.20 -6.96 -8.71
CA ASN A 67 23.79 -7.18 -8.99
C ASN A 67 23.46 -8.68 -8.86
N PRO A 68 22.34 -9.06 -8.22
CA PRO A 68 21.90 -10.45 -8.18
C PRO A 68 21.52 -10.93 -9.57
N ILE A 69 22.06 -12.06 -10.02
CA ILE A 69 21.68 -12.68 -11.29
C ILE A 69 20.66 -13.79 -11.12
N ASN A 70 20.77 -14.56 -10.02
CA ASN A 70 19.79 -15.55 -9.63
C ASN A 70 19.54 -15.49 -8.14
N GLN A 71 18.28 -15.64 -7.75
CA GLN A 71 17.85 -15.81 -6.37
C GLN A 71 16.99 -17.07 -6.32
N HIS A 72 17.43 -18.06 -5.57
CA HIS A 72 16.73 -19.32 -5.40
C HIS A 72 16.23 -19.41 -3.97
N THR A 73 14.92 -19.48 -3.79
CA THR A 73 14.28 -19.56 -2.48
C THR A 73 13.48 -20.85 -2.36
N THR A 74 13.76 -21.62 -1.33
CA THR A 74 13.01 -22.82 -0.98
C THR A 74 12.26 -22.59 0.32
N TYR A 75 10.95 -22.77 0.29
CA TYR A 75 10.06 -22.73 1.43
C TYR A 75 9.63 -24.16 1.78
N ILE A 76 9.89 -24.58 3.02
CA ILE A 76 9.51 -25.87 3.54
C ILE A 76 8.49 -25.65 4.63
N THR A 77 7.24 -25.90 4.31
CA THR A 77 6.13 -25.87 5.27
C THR A 77 5.83 -27.26 5.81
N SER A 78 4.91 -27.39 6.76
CA SER A 78 4.45 -28.68 7.27
C SER A 78 3.77 -29.58 6.21
N MET A 79 3.26 -28.98 5.13
CA MET A 79 2.44 -29.66 4.12
C MET A 79 3.08 -29.71 2.73
N GLU A 80 3.89 -28.71 2.39
CA GLU A 80 4.35 -28.49 1.03
C GLU A 80 5.78 -27.96 1.00
N VAL A 81 6.46 -28.22 -0.12
CA VAL A 81 7.72 -27.58 -0.47
C VAL A 81 7.47 -26.72 -1.71
N CYS A 82 7.71 -25.44 -1.57
CA CYS A 82 7.63 -24.48 -2.66
C CYS A 82 9.04 -23.94 -2.94
N THR A 83 9.45 -23.96 -4.19
CA THR A 83 10.73 -23.40 -4.61
C THR A 83 10.49 -22.38 -5.72
N GLU A 84 11.07 -21.20 -5.56
CA GLU A 84 11.10 -20.16 -6.57
C GLU A 84 12.55 -19.85 -6.98
N GLU A 85 12.77 -19.69 -8.27
CA GLU A 85 14.03 -19.19 -8.81
C GLU A 85 13.75 -17.94 -9.65
N LEU A 86 14.21 -16.79 -9.14
CA LEU A 86 14.18 -15.52 -9.84
C LEU A 86 15.50 -15.33 -10.58
N SER A 87 15.44 -15.09 -11.88
CA SER A 87 16.59 -14.77 -12.71
C SER A 87 16.49 -13.37 -13.27
N PHE A 88 17.62 -12.66 -13.27
CA PHE A 88 17.71 -11.26 -13.70
C PHE A 88 18.79 -11.07 -14.74
N GLU A 89 18.52 -10.27 -15.75
CA GLU A 89 19.48 -9.83 -16.75
C GLU A 89 19.67 -8.32 -16.66
N TYR A 90 20.88 -7.88 -16.95
CA TYR A 90 21.28 -6.48 -16.84
C TYR A 90 21.95 -6.00 -18.13
N ASP A 91 21.77 -4.73 -18.44
CA ASP A 91 22.52 -4.08 -19.51
C ASP A 91 23.94 -3.70 -19.04
N HIS A 92 24.71 -3.10 -19.96
CA HIS A 92 26.09 -2.67 -19.71
C HIS A 92 26.20 -1.56 -18.64
N ALA A 93 25.11 -0.85 -18.34
CA ALA A 93 25.04 0.16 -17.28
C ALA A 93 24.59 -0.42 -15.92
N GLY A 94 24.36 -1.75 -15.85
CA GLY A 94 23.90 -2.43 -14.65
C GLY A 94 22.41 -2.26 -14.34
N ARG A 95 21.61 -1.84 -15.33
CA ARG A 95 20.15 -1.70 -15.18
C ARG A 95 19.47 -3.01 -15.56
N GLU A 96 18.47 -3.43 -14.79
CA GLU A 96 17.71 -4.66 -15.04
C GLU A 96 16.90 -4.54 -16.35
N VAL A 97 17.17 -5.42 -17.31
CA VAL A 97 16.46 -5.48 -18.59
C VAL A 97 15.43 -6.58 -18.65
N SER A 98 15.62 -7.67 -17.92
CA SER A 98 14.63 -8.73 -17.83
C SER A 98 14.63 -9.39 -16.46
N SER A 99 13.47 -9.93 -16.08
CA SER A 99 13.35 -10.85 -14.95
C SER A 99 12.36 -11.96 -15.25
N SER A 100 12.69 -13.16 -14.77
CA SER A 100 11.87 -14.36 -14.93
C SER A 100 11.79 -15.14 -13.63
N LEU A 101 10.74 -15.95 -13.51
CA LEU A 101 10.46 -16.80 -12.36
C LEU A 101 10.26 -18.24 -12.83
N GLU A 102 10.98 -19.16 -12.21
CA GLU A 102 10.66 -20.59 -12.23
C GLU A 102 10.09 -20.99 -10.86
N LEU A 103 8.92 -21.61 -10.89
CA LEU A 103 8.22 -22.07 -9.69
C LEU A 103 8.11 -23.58 -9.70
N PHE A 104 8.56 -24.22 -8.64
CA PHE A 104 8.34 -25.63 -8.37
C PHE A 104 7.56 -25.79 -7.07
N LEU A 105 6.40 -26.46 -7.15
CA LEU A 105 5.57 -26.77 -6.00
C LEU A 105 5.46 -28.30 -5.86
N ALA A 106 5.88 -28.84 -4.73
CA ALA A 106 5.72 -30.24 -4.40
C ALA A 106 4.74 -30.38 -3.24
N SER A 107 3.57 -30.98 -3.51
CA SER A 107 2.57 -31.34 -2.52
C SER A 107 2.31 -32.84 -2.60
N GLY A 108 2.79 -33.59 -1.62
CA GLY A 108 2.72 -35.05 -1.62
C GLY A 108 3.45 -35.72 -2.80
N LYS A 109 2.70 -36.40 -3.69
CA LYS A 109 3.25 -37.09 -4.88
C LYS A 109 3.19 -36.25 -6.17
N LEU A 110 2.62 -35.06 -6.12
CA LEU A 110 2.43 -34.21 -7.28
C LEU A 110 3.48 -33.08 -7.27
N GLY A 111 4.20 -32.93 -8.38
CA GLY A 111 5.08 -31.79 -8.64
C GLY A 111 4.46 -30.93 -9.74
N ILE A 112 4.40 -29.63 -9.52
CA ILE A 112 4.04 -28.64 -10.53
C ILE A 112 5.26 -27.80 -10.81
N ASN A 113 5.64 -27.68 -12.09
CA ASN A 113 6.69 -26.78 -12.55
C ASN A 113 6.08 -25.76 -13.51
N LYS A 114 6.33 -24.48 -13.27
CA LYS A 114 5.86 -23.35 -14.09
C LYS A 114 6.99 -22.34 -14.26
N SER A 115 7.06 -21.75 -15.45
CA SER A 115 8.00 -20.69 -15.76
C SER A 115 7.26 -19.47 -16.29
N TYR A 116 7.65 -18.28 -15.83
CA TYR A 116 7.02 -17.01 -16.19
C TYR A 116 8.09 -15.96 -16.49
N SER A 117 7.94 -15.23 -17.59
CA SER A 117 8.63 -13.95 -17.77
C SER A 117 7.86 -12.89 -16.97
N LEU A 118 8.49 -12.29 -15.98
CA LEU A 118 7.82 -11.28 -15.14
C LEU A 118 7.78 -9.93 -15.84
N GLN A 119 8.92 -9.50 -16.38
CA GLN A 119 9.03 -8.23 -17.09
C GLN A 119 10.25 -8.18 -18.02
N ASN A 120 10.11 -7.39 -19.11
CA ASN A 120 11.22 -6.94 -19.95
C ASN A 120 11.18 -5.42 -20.01
N ARG A 121 12.33 -4.75 -19.95
CA ARG A 121 12.43 -3.29 -19.88
C ARG A 121 13.41 -2.75 -20.91
N ASN A 122 13.02 -1.64 -21.55
CA ASN A 122 13.90 -0.81 -22.34
C ASN A 122 14.06 0.56 -21.68
N TYR A 123 15.21 1.15 -21.86
CA TYR A 123 15.56 2.44 -21.28
C TYR A 123 15.79 3.49 -22.37
N ASP A 124 15.49 4.73 -22.07
CA ASP A 124 15.83 5.87 -22.89
C ASP A 124 17.32 6.26 -22.71
N GLU A 125 17.77 7.25 -23.45
CA GLU A 125 19.16 7.75 -23.41
C GLU A 125 19.56 8.31 -22.03
N PHE A 126 18.58 8.68 -21.20
CA PHE A 126 18.80 9.17 -19.84
C PHE A 126 18.72 8.04 -18.77
N GLY A 127 18.52 6.79 -19.20
CA GLY A 127 18.43 5.64 -18.31
C GLY A 127 17.07 5.47 -17.63
N ARG A 128 16.01 6.12 -18.13
CA ARG A 128 14.64 5.98 -17.62
C ARG A 128 13.90 4.90 -18.40
N ILE A 129 12.98 4.17 -17.76
CA ILE A 129 12.19 3.14 -18.43
C ILE A 129 11.31 3.80 -19.50
N SER A 130 11.53 3.43 -20.76
CA SER A 130 10.75 3.89 -21.91
C SER A 130 9.70 2.87 -22.35
N HIS A 131 9.99 1.58 -22.16
CA HIS A 131 9.08 0.49 -22.51
C HIS A 131 9.22 -0.65 -21.51
N GLN A 132 8.11 -1.29 -21.19
CA GLN A 132 8.07 -2.44 -20.29
C GLN A 132 7.01 -3.42 -20.76
N ASP A 133 7.41 -4.67 -21.01
CA ASP A 133 6.49 -5.79 -21.14
C ASP A 133 6.19 -6.38 -19.77
N LEU A 134 4.94 -6.72 -19.53
CA LEU A 134 4.48 -7.30 -18.27
C LEU A 134 4.05 -8.75 -18.48
N PHE A 135 4.35 -9.56 -17.53
CA PHE A 135 3.95 -10.94 -17.29
C PHE A 135 3.68 -11.75 -18.58
N ASN A 136 4.70 -12.48 -19.05
CA ASN A 136 4.66 -13.26 -20.32
C ASN A 136 4.23 -12.41 -21.54
N ASN A 137 4.57 -11.13 -21.56
CA ASN A 137 4.19 -10.16 -22.60
C ASN A 137 2.66 -10.01 -22.78
N LYS A 138 1.88 -10.21 -21.71
CA LYS A 138 0.40 -10.08 -21.75
C LYS A 138 -0.05 -8.65 -21.88
N ASP A 139 0.70 -7.70 -21.32
CA ASP A 139 0.49 -6.27 -21.51
C ASP A 139 1.82 -5.55 -21.69
N GLN A 140 1.75 -4.36 -22.27
CA GLN A 140 2.91 -3.52 -22.57
C GLN A 140 2.63 -2.10 -22.09
N ILE A 141 3.63 -1.47 -21.49
CA ILE A 141 3.56 -0.08 -21.03
C ILE A 141 4.67 0.70 -21.69
N THR A 142 4.31 1.73 -22.43
CA THR A 142 5.23 2.72 -22.97
C THR A 142 5.17 3.97 -22.12
N THR A 143 6.33 4.45 -21.67
CA THR A 143 6.47 5.64 -20.83
C THR A 143 7.23 6.72 -21.57
N THR A 144 6.72 7.93 -21.56
CA THR A 144 7.38 9.10 -22.14
C THR A 144 7.61 10.16 -21.08
N TYR A 145 8.65 10.96 -21.29
CA TYR A 145 9.06 12.02 -20.37
C TYR A 145 9.18 13.35 -21.08
N ARG A 146 8.95 14.41 -20.35
CA ARG A 146 9.20 15.79 -20.81
C ARG A 146 10.71 16.06 -20.81
N ILE A 147 11.10 17.15 -21.47
CA ILE A 147 12.50 17.58 -21.53
C ILE A 147 13.07 17.96 -20.15
N ASP A 148 12.21 18.40 -19.22
CA ASP A 148 12.55 18.69 -17.83
C ASP A 148 12.62 17.43 -16.93
N GLY A 149 12.48 16.24 -17.52
CA GLY A 149 12.58 14.96 -16.83
C GLY A 149 11.27 14.46 -16.19
N LYS A 150 10.22 15.28 -16.16
CA LYS A 150 8.93 14.86 -15.59
C LYS A 150 8.22 13.86 -16.48
N LEU A 151 7.37 13.04 -15.87
CA LEU A 151 6.53 12.06 -16.56
C LEU A 151 5.55 12.79 -17.50
N ASN A 152 5.54 12.42 -18.78
CA ASN A 152 4.62 12.98 -19.77
C ASN A 152 3.43 12.06 -19.99
N SER A 153 3.67 10.77 -20.22
CA SER A 153 2.60 9.79 -20.36
C SER A 153 3.06 8.38 -20.03
N THR A 154 2.10 7.56 -19.62
CA THR A 154 2.20 6.09 -19.60
C THR A 154 1.08 5.56 -20.48
N SER A 155 1.38 4.64 -21.40
CA SER A 155 0.40 4.09 -22.33
C SER A 155 0.49 2.59 -22.36
N GLY A 156 -0.61 1.93 -22.00
CA GLY A 156 -0.81 0.48 -22.07
C GLY A 156 -2.16 0.13 -22.67
N ASN A 157 -2.42 -1.15 -22.89
CA ASN A 157 -3.69 -1.60 -23.46
C ASN A 157 -4.85 -1.42 -22.47
N ILE A 158 -4.62 -1.75 -21.20
CA ILE A 158 -5.63 -1.75 -20.14
C ILE A 158 -5.68 -0.39 -19.44
N PHE A 159 -4.51 0.26 -19.24
CA PHE A 159 -4.37 1.48 -18.46
C PHE A 159 -3.41 2.46 -19.14
N SER A 160 -3.80 3.73 -19.22
CA SER A 160 -2.98 4.81 -19.76
C SER A 160 -3.22 6.11 -19.01
N GLN A 161 -2.17 6.92 -18.84
CA GLN A 161 -2.24 8.25 -18.23
C GLN A 161 -1.45 9.26 -19.05
N VAL A 162 -1.96 10.51 -19.13
CA VAL A 162 -1.25 11.66 -19.67
C VAL A 162 -1.25 12.76 -18.62
N PHE A 163 -0.08 13.31 -18.34
CA PHE A 163 0.17 14.28 -17.28
C PHE A 163 0.30 15.69 -17.84
N TYR A 164 -0.35 16.65 -17.21
CA TYR A 164 -0.31 18.07 -17.57
C TYR A 164 0.17 18.87 -16.35
N TYR A 165 1.03 19.84 -16.57
CA TYR A 165 1.66 20.66 -15.53
C TYR A 165 1.39 22.15 -15.76
N ASP A 166 2.09 22.75 -16.72
CA ASP A 166 2.12 24.17 -17.09
C ASP A 166 1.53 24.44 -18.48
N GLU A 167 0.96 23.43 -19.13
CA GLU A 167 0.44 23.55 -20.49
C GLU A 167 -0.85 24.36 -20.52
N ALA A 168 -0.75 25.45 -21.28
CA ALA A 168 -1.80 26.43 -21.35
C ALA A 168 -2.97 25.97 -22.20
N LYS A 169 -4.03 25.53 -21.59
CA LYS A 169 -5.36 26.03 -21.95
C LYS A 169 -6.05 26.28 -20.65
N PRO A 170 -6.36 27.53 -20.28
CA PRO A 170 -7.21 27.80 -19.15
C PRO A 170 -8.55 27.13 -19.46
N THR A 171 -8.69 25.91 -18.98
CA THR A 171 -10.01 25.33 -18.82
C THR A 171 -10.56 25.98 -17.54
N PRO A 172 -11.88 26.24 -17.43
CA PRO A 172 -12.43 26.87 -16.23
C PRO A 172 -12.17 26.06 -14.94
N TYR A 173 -11.39 24.99 -15.00
CA TYR A 173 -11.23 23.99 -13.96
C TYR A 173 -9.78 23.66 -13.58
N GLY A 174 -8.76 24.21 -14.24
CA GLY A 174 -7.36 23.86 -13.97
C GLY A 174 -6.42 25.05 -14.02
N ASP A 175 -5.60 25.17 -12.99
CA ASP A 175 -4.50 26.14 -12.93
C ASP A 175 -3.25 25.59 -13.62
N GLN A 176 -2.32 26.47 -13.97
CA GLN A 176 -1.01 26.13 -14.50
C GLN A 176 0.01 26.14 -13.36
N TYR A 177 0.81 25.08 -13.26
CA TYR A 177 1.82 24.97 -12.21
C TYR A 177 3.22 24.84 -12.80
N PHE A 178 4.00 25.93 -12.71
CA PHE A 178 5.39 25.99 -13.18
C PHE A 178 6.40 25.40 -12.18
N ASN A 179 5.95 25.11 -10.96
CA ASN A 179 6.76 24.49 -9.89
C ASN A 179 6.81 22.97 -9.95
N GLY A 180 6.25 22.35 -10.98
CA GLY A 180 6.27 20.91 -11.20
C GLY A 180 5.09 20.13 -10.66
N ARG A 181 4.10 20.80 -10.04
CA ARG A 181 2.85 20.15 -9.64
C ARG A 181 2.01 19.76 -10.85
N ILE A 182 1.28 18.66 -10.70
CA ILE A 182 0.41 18.12 -11.74
C ILE A 182 -0.89 18.92 -11.75
N SER A 183 -1.16 19.66 -12.82
CA SER A 183 -2.41 20.41 -12.98
C SER A 183 -3.60 19.48 -13.32
N SER A 184 -3.34 18.43 -14.09
CA SER A 184 -4.36 17.42 -14.37
C SER A 184 -3.76 16.13 -14.91
N ILE A 185 -4.52 15.04 -14.75
CA ILE A 185 -4.19 13.72 -15.30
C ILE A 185 -5.38 13.25 -16.13
N ALA A 186 -5.15 12.99 -17.43
CA ALA A 186 -6.11 12.28 -18.26
C ALA A 186 -5.82 10.77 -18.14
N THR A 187 -6.83 10.00 -17.81
CA THR A 187 -6.71 8.55 -17.57
C THR A 187 -7.67 7.81 -18.49
N ARG A 188 -7.17 6.75 -19.13
CA ARG A 188 -7.97 5.70 -19.76
C ARG A 188 -7.73 4.40 -19.00
N GLN A 189 -8.79 3.77 -18.54
CA GLN A 189 -8.76 2.51 -17.81
C GLN A 189 -9.86 1.60 -18.32
N CYS A 190 -9.48 0.49 -18.95
CA CYS A 190 -10.41 -0.36 -19.69
C CYS A 190 -11.25 0.49 -20.66
N ASP A 191 -12.57 0.47 -20.54
CA ASP A 191 -13.50 1.22 -21.39
C ASP A 191 -13.84 2.61 -20.84
N ASN A 192 -13.23 3.04 -19.71
CA ASN A 192 -13.49 4.34 -19.10
C ASN A 192 -12.38 5.32 -19.43
N SER A 193 -12.78 6.55 -19.78
CA SER A 193 -11.86 7.67 -19.97
C SER A 193 -12.32 8.87 -19.15
N TYR A 194 -11.43 9.43 -18.35
CA TYR A 194 -11.71 10.57 -17.49
C TYR A 194 -10.48 11.45 -17.31
N ARG A 195 -10.70 12.66 -16.85
CA ARG A 195 -9.63 13.60 -16.51
C ARG A 195 -9.89 14.16 -15.12
N ILE A 196 -8.85 14.15 -14.27
CA ILE A 196 -8.88 14.75 -12.94
C ILE A 196 -8.06 16.04 -13.01
N TYR A 197 -8.68 17.16 -12.63
CA TYR A 197 -8.05 18.47 -12.50
C TYR A 197 -7.73 18.69 -11.02
N HIS A 198 -6.54 19.20 -10.73
CA HIS A 198 -6.05 19.46 -9.39
C HIS A 198 -5.88 20.95 -9.16
N GLN A 199 -6.27 21.41 -7.97
CA GLN A 199 -5.96 22.73 -7.47
C GLN A 199 -5.23 22.60 -6.13
N TYR A 200 -4.30 23.52 -5.90
CA TYR A 200 -3.48 23.53 -4.71
C TYR A 200 -3.61 24.88 -4.02
N ASP A 201 -3.48 24.87 -2.70
CA ASP A 201 -3.39 26.11 -1.93
C ASP A 201 -1.97 26.71 -2.01
N TYR A 202 -1.77 27.85 -1.36
CA TYR A 202 -0.48 28.54 -1.35
C TYR A 202 0.64 27.74 -0.67
N ALA A 203 0.31 26.88 0.27
CA ALA A 203 1.27 25.95 0.89
C ALA A 203 1.56 24.73 0.00
N GLY A 204 0.88 24.60 -1.13
CA GLY A 204 1.04 23.50 -2.07
C GLY A 204 0.31 22.23 -1.68
N ARG A 205 -0.66 22.30 -0.77
CA ARG A 205 -1.53 21.20 -0.39
C ARG A 205 -2.68 21.10 -1.40
N LEU A 206 -3.14 19.88 -1.70
CA LEU A 206 -4.28 19.68 -2.60
C LEU A 206 -5.53 20.31 -2.00
N SER A 207 -6.06 21.36 -2.62
CA SER A 207 -7.27 22.04 -2.17
C SER A 207 -8.53 21.55 -2.88
N SER A 208 -8.40 21.10 -4.14
CA SER A 208 -9.54 20.55 -4.90
C SER A 208 -9.09 19.53 -5.94
N ALA A 209 -9.92 18.53 -6.17
CA ALA A 209 -9.81 17.59 -7.27
C ALA A 209 -11.17 17.41 -7.96
N MET A 210 -11.20 17.58 -9.29
CA MET A 210 -12.43 17.49 -10.08
C MET A 210 -12.25 16.47 -11.19
N MET A 211 -13.09 15.41 -11.18
CA MET A 211 -13.07 14.35 -12.18
C MET A 211 -14.19 14.56 -13.20
N TYR A 212 -13.82 14.58 -14.49
CA TYR A 212 -14.75 14.71 -15.60
C TYR A 212 -14.60 13.55 -16.58
N ASN A 213 -15.69 13.16 -17.24
CA ASN A 213 -15.61 12.28 -18.40
C ASN A 213 -14.84 12.98 -19.53
N TYR A 214 -14.00 12.22 -20.24
CA TYR A 214 -13.13 12.77 -21.27
C TYR A 214 -13.78 12.76 -22.66
N GLU A 215 -14.70 11.81 -22.95
CA GLU A 215 -15.33 11.63 -24.25
C GLU A 215 -16.65 12.40 -24.37
N GLY A 216 -16.73 13.29 -25.36
CA GLY A 216 -17.94 13.93 -25.90
C GLY A 216 -18.60 14.98 -25.03
N ASN A 217 -19.02 14.66 -23.85
CA ASN A 217 -19.67 15.59 -22.92
C ASN A 217 -18.84 15.67 -21.62
N LYS A 218 -18.37 16.89 -21.30
CA LYS A 218 -17.62 17.17 -20.06
C LYS A 218 -18.56 17.16 -18.84
N TYR A 219 -19.08 16.00 -18.47
CA TYR A 219 -19.86 15.86 -17.24
C TYR A 219 -18.94 15.65 -16.06
N LEU A 220 -19.18 16.42 -15.00
CA LEU A 220 -18.58 16.18 -13.70
C LEU A 220 -18.97 14.78 -13.23
N ARG A 221 -17.99 13.94 -12.87
CA ARG A 221 -18.22 12.63 -12.25
C ARG A 221 -18.16 12.74 -10.74
N PHE A 222 -17.18 13.51 -10.26
CA PHE A 222 -16.88 13.67 -8.85
C PHE A 222 -16.06 14.93 -8.59
N LYS A 223 -16.28 15.54 -7.45
CA LYS A 223 -15.47 16.65 -6.94
C LYS A 223 -15.12 16.40 -5.48
N GLU A 224 -13.88 16.68 -5.10
CA GLU A 224 -13.36 16.63 -3.74
C GLU A 224 -12.68 17.95 -3.42
N GLU A 225 -13.00 18.56 -2.27
CA GLU A 225 -12.39 19.82 -1.80
C GLU A 225 -11.98 19.69 -0.36
N PHE A 226 -10.83 20.27 -0.03
CA PHE A 226 -10.22 20.23 1.29
C PHE A 226 -9.99 21.63 1.83
N GLY A 227 -10.37 21.85 3.11
CA GLY A 227 -9.91 22.99 3.90
C GLY A 227 -8.92 22.52 4.94
N TYR A 228 -7.95 23.36 5.25
CA TYR A 228 -6.86 23.04 6.18
C TYR A 228 -6.64 24.14 7.20
N ASP A 229 -6.18 23.76 8.38
CA ASP A 229 -5.59 24.70 9.33
C ASP A 229 -4.10 24.98 9.01
N LYS A 230 -3.46 25.81 9.85
CA LYS A 230 -2.03 26.16 9.70
C LYS A 230 -1.09 24.95 9.81
N MET A 231 -1.46 23.93 10.60
CA MET A 231 -0.66 22.70 10.76
C MET A 231 -0.93 21.65 9.68
N GLY A 232 -1.90 21.91 8.77
CA GLY A 232 -2.30 20.97 7.74
C GLY A 232 -3.33 19.93 8.23
N ASN A 233 -3.98 20.13 9.36
CA ASN A 233 -5.13 19.31 9.70
C ASN A 233 -6.29 19.66 8.77
N ILE A 234 -7.00 18.62 8.27
CA ILE A 234 -8.15 18.78 7.39
C ILE A 234 -9.35 19.27 8.24
N THR A 235 -9.73 20.52 8.08
CA THR A 235 -10.84 21.12 8.83
C THR A 235 -12.19 20.98 8.13
N SER A 236 -12.17 20.81 6.82
CA SER A 236 -13.37 20.52 6.02
C SER A 236 -13.04 19.60 4.86
N LEU A 237 -14.01 18.75 4.51
CA LEU A 237 -13.94 17.87 3.35
C LEU A 237 -15.30 17.84 2.67
N TYR A 238 -15.34 18.32 1.44
CA TYR A 238 -16.54 18.32 0.63
C TYR A 238 -16.38 17.36 -0.54
N ARG A 239 -17.34 16.45 -0.71
CA ARG A 239 -17.41 15.51 -1.82
C ARG A 239 -18.79 15.57 -2.45
N THR A 240 -18.82 15.71 -3.77
CA THR A 240 -20.07 15.75 -4.53
C THR A 240 -20.00 14.98 -5.83
N THR A 241 -21.15 14.47 -6.26
CA THR A 241 -21.38 13.84 -7.57
C THR A 241 -22.48 14.61 -8.31
N PRO A 242 -22.75 14.32 -9.58
CA PRO A 242 -23.91 14.89 -10.29
C PRO A 242 -25.27 14.60 -9.63
N LYS A 243 -25.34 13.61 -8.75
CA LYS A 243 -26.56 13.22 -8.03
C LYS A 243 -26.74 13.99 -6.71
N GLY A 244 -25.72 14.74 -6.29
CA GLY A 244 -25.74 15.52 -5.05
C GLY A 244 -24.51 15.30 -4.19
N ASP A 245 -24.56 15.89 -2.99
CA ASP A 245 -23.46 15.85 -2.04
C ASP A 245 -23.34 14.46 -1.40
N VAL A 246 -22.13 13.92 -1.43
CA VAL A 246 -21.80 12.63 -0.80
C VAL A 246 -21.35 12.86 0.65
N ASN A 247 -20.45 13.82 0.85
CA ASN A 247 -20.00 14.24 2.18
C ASN A 247 -19.87 15.77 2.25
N VAL A 248 -20.28 16.34 3.35
CA VAL A 248 -20.06 17.75 3.73
C VAL A 248 -19.51 17.75 5.16
N LEU A 249 -18.23 17.38 5.29
CA LEU A 249 -17.62 17.18 6.60
C LEU A 249 -17.05 18.47 7.17
N SER A 250 -17.29 18.69 8.46
CA SER A 250 -16.59 19.66 9.28
C SER A 250 -15.89 18.92 10.42
N LEU A 251 -14.59 19.16 10.60
CA LEU A 251 -13.76 18.48 11.58
C LEU A 251 -13.26 19.49 12.62
N SER A 252 -13.40 19.15 13.89
CA SER A 252 -12.89 19.92 15.01
C SER A 252 -11.71 19.22 15.66
N TYR A 253 -10.75 19.99 16.13
CA TYR A 253 -9.50 19.49 16.67
C TYR A 253 -9.20 20.05 18.07
N ASN A 254 -8.54 19.23 18.89
CA ASN A 254 -7.78 19.67 20.05
C ASN A 254 -6.29 19.45 19.74
N GLY A 255 -5.56 20.55 19.47
CA GLY A 255 -4.23 20.43 18.85
C GLY A 255 -4.34 19.78 17.47
N ASN A 256 -3.71 18.60 17.28
CA ASN A 256 -3.75 17.85 16.04
C ASN A 256 -4.67 16.60 16.10
N GLN A 257 -5.35 16.38 17.21
CA GLN A 257 -6.28 15.27 17.44
C GLN A 257 -7.70 15.66 17.08
N ILE A 258 -8.40 14.84 16.29
CA ILE A 258 -9.81 15.04 15.96
C ILE A 258 -10.64 14.88 17.25
N VAL A 259 -11.54 15.81 17.51
CA VAL A 259 -12.50 15.73 18.61
C VAL A 259 -13.87 15.34 18.10
N SER A 260 -14.28 15.92 16.98
CA SER A 260 -15.56 15.61 16.35
C SER A 260 -15.50 15.75 14.83
N THR A 261 -16.36 15.02 14.18
CA THR A 261 -16.64 15.12 12.75
C THR A 261 -18.15 15.24 12.55
N GLU A 262 -18.58 16.27 11.86
CA GLU A 262 -19.99 16.47 11.53
C GLU A 262 -20.17 16.37 10.02
N ASP A 263 -21.14 15.56 9.57
CA ASP A 263 -21.53 15.48 8.15
C ASP A 263 -22.87 16.20 7.95
N TYR A 264 -22.85 17.25 7.15
CA TYR A 264 -24.02 18.06 6.78
C TYR A 264 -24.62 17.64 5.44
N SER A 265 -24.17 16.53 4.84
CA SER A 265 -24.76 16.03 3.60
C SER A 265 -26.22 15.68 3.77
N GLU A 266 -27.05 16.08 2.81
CA GLU A 266 -28.49 15.73 2.77
C GLU A 266 -28.73 14.37 2.11
N SER A 267 -27.72 13.76 1.53
CA SER A 267 -27.81 12.47 0.84
C SER A 267 -28.26 11.38 1.82
N ARG A 268 -29.40 10.77 1.52
CA ARG A 268 -29.98 9.66 2.31
C ARG A 268 -29.67 8.28 1.72
N TRP A 269 -28.93 8.24 0.63
CA TRP A 269 -28.66 7.01 -0.08
C TRP A 269 -27.24 6.57 0.19
N PRO A 270 -27.00 5.34 0.66
CA PRO A 270 -25.70 4.73 0.57
C PRO A 270 -25.43 4.48 -0.92
N ASP A 271 -24.95 5.50 -1.60
CA ASP A 271 -24.43 5.35 -2.95
C ASP A 271 -23.13 4.52 -2.89
N GLU A 272 -22.79 3.90 -3.99
CA GLU A 272 -21.53 3.17 -4.23
C GLU A 272 -20.28 3.99 -3.82
N TYR A 273 -20.46 5.31 -3.63
CA TYR A 273 -19.45 6.31 -3.23
C TYR A 273 -19.63 6.83 -1.81
N ASP A 274 -20.62 6.31 -1.06
CA ASP A 274 -20.85 6.75 0.31
C ASP A 274 -19.70 6.29 1.19
N PHE A 275 -18.79 7.21 1.42
CA PHE A 275 -17.73 7.09 2.41
C PHE A 275 -18.33 7.20 3.83
N MET A 276 -19.43 6.50 4.07
CA MET A 276 -20.30 6.61 5.23
C MET A 276 -19.53 6.96 6.50
N PHE A 277 -19.58 8.23 6.84
CA PHE A 277 -19.43 8.61 8.23
C PHE A 277 -20.73 8.19 8.93
N CYS A 278 -20.60 7.35 9.93
CA CYS A 278 -21.72 7.06 10.81
C CYS A 278 -22.22 8.39 11.37
N ARG A 279 -23.49 8.72 11.18
CA ARG A 279 -24.13 10.01 11.61
C ARG A 279 -24.03 10.28 13.12
N TRP A 280 -23.45 9.38 13.87
CA TRP A 280 -23.32 9.39 15.33
C TRP A 280 -22.11 10.15 15.86
N SER A 281 -21.32 10.80 15.02
CA SER A 281 -20.10 11.49 15.40
C SER A 281 -20.30 12.80 16.18
N LYS A 282 -21.56 13.20 16.45
CA LYS A 282 -21.88 14.33 17.33
C LYS A 282 -21.78 14.00 18.83
N GLU A 283 -21.57 12.74 19.17
CA GLU A 283 -21.47 12.35 20.57
C GLU A 283 -20.17 12.86 21.19
N THR A 284 -20.28 13.30 22.43
CA THR A 284 -19.12 13.56 23.29
C THR A 284 -18.30 12.27 23.35
N ASN A 285 -16.98 12.34 23.07
CA ASN A 285 -16.07 11.19 23.01
C ASN A 285 -16.21 10.28 21.78
N ALA A 286 -16.66 10.81 20.65
CA ALA A 286 -16.66 10.07 19.37
C ALA A 286 -15.24 9.64 18.96
N TYR A 287 -14.25 10.44 19.31
CA TYR A 287 -12.82 10.18 19.10
C TYR A 287 -12.08 10.22 20.42
N LEU A 288 -11.28 9.22 20.70
CA LEU A 288 -10.38 9.18 21.86
C LEU A 288 -8.98 8.79 21.40
N TYR A 289 -8.00 9.25 22.15
CA TYR A 289 -6.59 8.94 21.92
C TYR A 289 -5.96 8.44 23.22
N ASP A 290 -4.96 7.57 23.10
CA ASP A 290 -4.15 7.18 24.24
C ASP A 290 -3.09 8.26 24.57
N GLU A 291 -2.28 8.00 25.60
CA GLU A 291 -1.23 8.94 26.05
C GLU A 291 -0.13 9.15 24.98
N ASN A 292 0.06 8.22 24.05
CA ASN A 292 0.99 8.33 22.94
C ASN A 292 0.38 9.01 21.71
N GLY A 293 -0.89 9.45 21.79
CA GLY A 293 -1.61 10.07 20.68
C GLY A 293 -2.12 9.09 19.64
N ASN A 294 -2.20 7.80 19.93
CA ASN A 294 -2.81 6.82 19.04
C ASN A 294 -4.34 6.87 19.16
N GLU A 295 -5.04 6.79 18.03
CA GLU A 295 -6.51 6.83 18.01
C GLU A 295 -7.09 5.55 18.61
N SER A 296 -7.52 5.62 19.88
CA SER A 296 -8.04 4.47 20.64
C SER A 296 -9.54 4.24 20.44
N ARG A 297 -10.27 5.22 19.91
CA ARG A 297 -11.70 5.14 19.59
C ARG A 297 -12.03 6.02 18.39
N ASN A 298 -12.90 5.51 17.52
CA ASN A 298 -13.44 6.25 16.39
C ASN A 298 -14.81 5.69 16.02
N ILE A 299 -15.87 6.28 16.55
CA ILE A 299 -17.25 5.83 16.31
C ILE A 299 -17.65 5.96 14.84
N ALA A 300 -17.13 6.95 14.12
CA ALA A 300 -17.41 7.09 12.69
C ALA A 300 -16.99 5.86 11.86
N ARG A 301 -16.14 5.00 12.41
CA ARG A 301 -15.63 3.77 11.81
C ARG A 301 -16.05 2.52 12.57
N ASP A 302 -17.08 2.61 13.39
CA ASP A 302 -17.50 1.54 14.29
C ASP A 302 -16.42 1.01 15.25
N MET A 303 -15.29 1.70 15.35
CA MET A 303 -14.19 1.34 16.24
C MET A 303 -14.49 1.82 17.67
N LEU A 304 -14.91 0.91 18.53
CA LEU A 304 -15.21 1.23 19.94
C LEU A 304 -13.94 1.35 20.78
N HIS A 305 -12.99 0.46 20.55
CA HIS A 305 -11.73 0.45 21.28
C HIS A 305 -10.61 -0.15 20.44
N ALA A 306 -9.45 0.52 20.44
CA ALA A 306 -8.20 0.00 19.89
C ALA A 306 -7.11 0.06 20.97
N ARG A 307 -6.38 -1.03 21.10
CA ARG A 307 -5.19 -1.12 21.93
C ARG A 307 -3.95 -1.18 21.05
N TYR A 308 -2.89 -0.55 21.50
CA TYR A 308 -1.62 -0.44 20.80
C TYR A 308 -0.49 -1.10 21.57
N ASN A 309 0.48 -1.64 20.87
CA ASN A 309 1.72 -2.15 21.44
C ASN A 309 2.76 -1.04 21.66
N ASN A 310 3.93 -1.41 22.15
CA ASN A 310 5.02 -0.47 22.46
C ASN A 310 5.62 0.24 21.21
N LEU A 311 5.28 -0.21 20.00
CA LEU A 311 5.67 0.44 18.75
C LEU A 311 4.56 1.34 18.18
N ASN A 312 3.49 1.60 18.95
CA ASN A 312 2.30 2.34 18.53
C ASN A 312 1.56 1.67 17.33
N LEU A 313 1.66 0.35 17.21
CA LEU A 313 0.93 -0.44 16.23
C LEU A 313 -0.30 -1.08 16.90
N PRO A 314 -1.49 -1.07 16.26
CA PRO A 314 -2.72 -1.61 16.88
C PRO A 314 -2.64 -3.13 16.98
N ASP A 315 -2.70 -3.67 18.19
CA ASP A 315 -2.67 -5.11 18.45
C ASP A 315 -4.06 -5.73 18.63
N SER A 316 -5.05 -4.90 19.01
CA SER A 316 -6.43 -5.37 19.18
C SER A 316 -7.41 -4.23 18.91
N ILE A 317 -8.43 -4.53 18.10
CA ILE A 317 -9.50 -3.59 17.77
C ILE A 317 -10.84 -4.29 18.03
N CYS A 318 -11.75 -3.57 18.69
CA CYS A 318 -13.12 -4.01 18.94
C CYS A 318 -14.10 -3.08 18.23
N PHE A 319 -15.06 -3.66 17.52
CA PHE A 319 -16.09 -2.95 16.74
C PHE A 319 -17.46 -3.00 17.44
N SER A 320 -18.39 -2.12 17.04
CA SER A 320 -19.71 -1.97 17.68
C SER A 320 -20.53 -3.26 17.69
N GLY A 321 -20.36 -4.15 16.72
CA GLY A 321 -21.01 -5.46 16.69
C GLY A 321 -20.39 -6.54 17.57
N GLY A 322 -19.39 -6.19 18.40
CA GLY A 322 -18.59 -7.15 19.18
C GLY A 322 -17.53 -7.87 18.35
N ASN A 323 -17.47 -7.61 17.05
CA ASN A 323 -16.44 -8.16 16.18
C ASN A 323 -15.07 -7.65 16.59
N THR A 324 -14.04 -8.48 16.42
CA THR A 324 -12.68 -8.11 16.80
C THR A 324 -11.68 -8.40 15.72
N LEU A 325 -10.64 -7.56 15.67
CA LEU A 325 -9.47 -7.73 14.86
C LEU A 325 -8.25 -7.75 15.77
N GLN A 326 -7.46 -8.80 15.72
CA GLN A 326 -6.23 -8.95 16.48
C GLN A 326 -5.04 -9.04 15.53
N MET A 327 -3.97 -8.31 15.82
CA MET A 327 -2.77 -8.27 15.01
C MET A 327 -1.55 -8.56 15.86
N SER A 328 -0.68 -9.46 15.37
CA SER A 328 0.61 -9.76 16.02
C SER A 328 1.75 -9.22 15.17
N TYR A 329 2.72 -8.62 15.83
CA TYR A 329 3.87 -8.00 15.20
C TYR A 329 5.16 -8.59 15.77
N LEU A 330 6.16 -8.71 14.92
CA LEU A 330 7.54 -8.92 15.36
C LEU A 330 8.09 -7.63 16.00
N SER A 331 9.13 -7.77 16.78
CA SER A 331 9.75 -6.62 17.48
C SER A 331 10.41 -5.59 16.54
N ASP A 332 10.56 -5.90 15.24
CA ASP A 332 10.98 -4.98 14.20
C ASP A 332 9.80 -4.18 13.57
N GLY A 333 8.56 -4.48 13.99
CA GLY A 333 7.35 -3.81 13.54
C GLY A 333 6.62 -4.50 12.39
N ARG A 334 7.15 -5.59 11.81
CA ARG A 334 6.46 -6.34 10.76
C ARG A 334 5.23 -7.05 11.32
N ARG A 335 4.07 -6.85 10.69
CA ARG A 335 2.83 -7.59 11.00
C ARG A 335 2.95 -9.00 10.42
N VAL A 336 2.77 -9.99 11.28
CA VAL A 336 2.94 -11.42 10.92
C VAL A 336 1.65 -12.22 11.02
N ARG A 337 0.71 -11.78 11.85
CA ARG A 337 -0.58 -12.47 12.00
C ARG A 337 -1.71 -11.44 12.10
N THR A 338 -2.82 -11.74 11.45
CA THR A 338 -4.08 -11.01 11.58
C THR A 338 -5.19 -12.03 11.85
N THR A 339 -5.92 -11.88 12.94
CA THR A 339 -7.05 -12.74 13.30
C THR A 339 -8.31 -11.92 13.39
N SER A 340 -9.28 -12.21 12.53
CA SER A 340 -10.59 -11.59 12.50
C SER A 340 -11.63 -12.52 13.11
N LYS A 341 -12.41 -12.04 14.09
CA LYS A 341 -13.49 -12.80 14.72
C LYS A 341 -14.82 -12.09 14.52
N THR A 342 -15.80 -12.84 14.02
CA THR A 342 -17.17 -12.35 13.81
C THR A 342 -18.11 -13.01 14.81
N TYR A 343 -19.01 -12.23 15.40
CA TYR A 343 -20.00 -12.69 16.35
C TYR A 343 -21.42 -12.49 15.78
N ARG A 344 -22.32 -13.46 15.98
CA ARG A 344 -23.69 -13.41 15.43
C ARG A 344 -24.66 -12.56 16.24
N THR A 345 -24.35 -12.30 17.50
CA THR A 345 -25.25 -11.59 18.41
C THR A 345 -24.65 -10.21 18.70
N ALA A 346 -25.34 -9.16 18.26
CA ALA A 346 -25.02 -7.82 18.69
C ALA A 346 -25.29 -7.71 20.20
N LEU A 347 -24.25 -7.70 21.00
CA LEU A 347 -24.34 -7.38 22.40
C LEU A 347 -24.34 -5.85 22.53
N THR A 348 -25.40 -5.30 23.10
CA THR A 348 -25.41 -3.93 23.60
C THR A 348 -24.50 -3.89 24.82
N ILE A 349 -23.25 -3.47 24.60
CA ILE A 349 -22.24 -3.43 25.67
C ILE A 349 -22.19 -2.01 26.22
N PRO A 350 -22.24 -1.83 27.55
CA PRO A 350 -21.90 -0.55 28.16
C PRO A 350 -20.45 -0.16 27.84
N LEU A 351 -20.21 1.12 27.69
CA LEU A 351 -19.00 1.72 27.13
C LEU A 351 -17.67 1.35 27.83
N ASP A 352 -17.69 0.80 29.02
CA ASP A 352 -16.51 0.67 29.89
C ASP A 352 -16.01 -0.77 30.11
N ASP A 353 -16.81 -1.81 29.73
CA ASP A 353 -16.44 -3.21 29.94
C ASP A 353 -16.91 -4.10 28.78
N VAL A 354 -16.02 -4.32 27.80
CA VAL A 354 -16.29 -5.25 26.71
C VAL A 354 -16.03 -6.67 27.17
N GLN A 355 -17.01 -7.34 27.74
CA GLN A 355 -16.98 -8.78 27.96
C GLN A 355 -17.70 -9.49 26.82
N ILE A 356 -16.94 -10.19 25.98
CA ILE A 356 -17.50 -11.05 24.92
C ILE A 356 -17.92 -12.36 25.57
N LEU A 357 -19.24 -12.58 25.68
CA LEU A 357 -19.83 -13.71 26.40
C LEU A 357 -20.18 -14.89 25.50
N SER A 358 -19.87 -14.86 24.21
CA SER A 358 -20.22 -15.92 23.26
C SER A 358 -19.01 -16.36 22.43
N ASP A 359 -19.03 -17.61 21.97
CA ASP A 359 -18.06 -18.09 21.00
C ASP A 359 -18.23 -17.36 19.66
N PRO A 360 -17.15 -17.06 18.95
CA PRO A 360 -17.23 -16.42 17.64
C PRO A 360 -17.95 -17.35 16.65
N SER A 361 -18.77 -16.77 15.78
CA SER A 361 -19.45 -17.51 14.71
C SER A 361 -18.51 -17.87 13.57
N SER A 362 -17.46 -17.08 13.35
CA SER A 362 -16.35 -17.38 12.45
C SER A 362 -15.06 -16.76 12.96
N VAL A 363 -13.96 -17.45 12.70
CA VAL A 363 -12.59 -16.98 12.95
C VAL A 363 -11.84 -17.15 11.65
N HIS A 364 -11.21 -16.08 11.18
CA HIS A 364 -10.32 -16.10 10.02
C HIS A 364 -8.94 -15.61 10.44
N GLU A 365 -7.94 -16.38 10.07
CA GLU A 365 -6.54 -16.08 10.38
C GLU A 365 -5.74 -15.93 9.11
N GLU A 366 -4.98 -14.86 9.01
CA GLU A 366 -3.97 -14.64 7.99
C GLU A 366 -2.59 -14.57 8.63
N ILE A 367 -1.64 -15.35 8.11
CA ILE A 367 -0.23 -15.32 8.53
C ILE A 367 0.61 -14.91 7.32
N GLN A 368 1.40 -13.87 7.50
CA GLN A 368 2.34 -13.39 6.50
C GLN A 368 3.77 -13.78 6.91
N ASP A 369 4.45 -14.51 6.05
CA ASP A 369 5.82 -14.95 6.24
C ASP A 369 6.64 -14.67 4.97
N GLY A 370 7.32 -13.52 4.97
CA GLY A 370 8.00 -13.03 3.79
C GLY A 370 7.05 -12.89 2.60
N ASN A 371 7.31 -13.65 1.52
CA ASN A 371 6.48 -13.68 0.32
C ASN A 371 5.26 -14.62 0.43
N LEU A 372 5.19 -15.44 1.48
CA LEU A 372 4.10 -16.38 1.67
C LEU A 372 2.95 -15.74 2.45
N LEU A 373 1.72 -16.06 2.03
CA LEU A 373 0.50 -15.74 2.75
C LEU A 373 -0.27 -17.03 3.02
N PHE A 374 -0.48 -17.30 4.30
CA PHE A 374 -1.33 -18.39 4.76
C PHE A 374 -2.69 -17.83 5.17
N ARG A 375 -3.76 -18.55 4.81
CA ARG A 375 -5.12 -18.25 5.26
C ARG A 375 -5.70 -19.50 5.92
N ASP A 376 -6.17 -19.36 7.15
CA ASP A 376 -6.80 -20.43 7.92
C ASP A 376 -5.93 -21.71 7.96
N GLY A 377 -4.61 -21.53 8.10
CA GLY A 377 -3.61 -22.59 8.19
C GLY A 377 -3.12 -23.18 6.85
N TYR A 378 -3.62 -22.70 5.71
CA TYR A 378 -3.21 -23.16 4.37
C TYR A 378 -2.39 -22.11 3.63
N LEU A 379 -1.33 -22.54 2.96
CA LEU A 379 -0.59 -21.69 2.04
C LEU A 379 -1.50 -21.28 0.88
N SER A 380 -1.81 -19.99 0.79
CA SER A 380 -2.80 -19.45 -0.15
C SER A 380 -2.19 -18.64 -1.28
N GLU A 381 -1.09 -17.91 -1.00
CA GLU A 381 -0.46 -17.05 -1.98
C GLU A 381 1.06 -17.04 -1.82
N LEU A 382 1.74 -16.96 -2.97
CA LEU A 382 3.14 -16.57 -3.09
C LEU A 382 3.20 -15.21 -3.77
N ARG A 383 3.72 -14.20 -3.09
CA ARG A 383 3.92 -12.85 -3.64
C ARG A 383 5.15 -12.84 -4.54
N ILE A 384 5.02 -12.27 -5.71
CA ILE A 384 6.07 -12.12 -6.70
C ILE A 384 6.20 -10.66 -7.14
N PRO A 385 7.32 -10.24 -7.74
CA PRO A 385 7.44 -8.90 -8.30
C PRO A 385 6.33 -8.61 -9.31
N GLY A 386 5.54 -7.56 -9.05
CA GLY A 386 4.44 -7.14 -9.92
C GLY A 386 3.17 -7.98 -9.85
N GLY A 387 3.02 -8.89 -8.88
CA GLY A 387 1.83 -9.72 -8.78
C GLY A 387 1.87 -10.73 -7.64
N TYR A 388 1.13 -11.80 -7.81
CA TYR A 388 1.15 -12.95 -6.90
C TYR A 388 0.70 -14.23 -7.62
N ILE A 389 1.01 -15.37 -7.03
CA ILE A 389 0.55 -16.67 -7.45
C ILE A 389 -0.40 -17.20 -6.38
N SER A 390 -1.65 -17.46 -6.75
CA SER A 390 -2.62 -18.11 -5.87
C SER A 390 -2.37 -19.62 -5.88
N LEU A 391 -2.27 -20.17 -4.67
CA LEU A 391 -2.02 -21.57 -4.41
C LEU A 391 -3.25 -22.13 -3.69
N ARG A 392 -4.30 -22.49 -4.44
CA ARG A 392 -5.51 -23.06 -3.84
C ARG A 392 -5.39 -24.57 -3.72
N ASN A 393 -5.47 -25.05 -2.49
CA ASN A 393 -5.74 -26.46 -2.20
C ASN A 393 -7.27 -26.69 -2.17
N ASP A 394 -7.83 -27.12 -3.30
CA ASP A 394 -9.19 -27.70 -3.27
C ASP A 394 -9.09 -29.08 -2.63
N THR A 395 -9.88 -29.29 -1.57
CA THR A 395 -9.94 -30.58 -0.83
C THR A 395 -10.34 -31.77 -1.67
N THR A 396 -10.76 -31.54 -2.92
CA THR A 396 -11.23 -32.58 -3.84
C THR A 396 -10.28 -32.94 -4.97
N LYS A 397 -9.41 -32.04 -5.44
CA LYS A 397 -8.40 -32.34 -6.49
C LYS A 397 -7.52 -31.13 -6.81
N ARG A 398 -6.22 -31.35 -6.78
CA ARG A 398 -5.14 -30.61 -7.47
C ARG A 398 -4.87 -29.20 -6.96
N SER A 399 -3.65 -29.00 -6.52
CA SER A 399 -3.08 -27.66 -6.32
C SER A 399 -3.25 -26.85 -7.61
N HIS A 400 -4.13 -25.86 -7.59
CA HIS A 400 -4.27 -24.91 -8.69
C HIS A 400 -3.26 -23.79 -8.45
N VAL A 401 -2.29 -23.68 -9.36
CA VAL A 401 -1.33 -22.59 -9.41
C VAL A 401 -1.84 -21.59 -10.43
N GLN A 402 -2.36 -20.48 -9.95
CA GLN A 402 -2.92 -19.43 -10.79
C GLN A 402 -2.16 -18.13 -10.60
N PRO A 403 -1.41 -17.66 -11.60
CA PRO A 403 -0.69 -16.40 -11.52
C PRO A 403 -1.61 -15.20 -11.78
N TYR A 404 -1.33 -14.11 -11.08
CA TYR A 404 -1.97 -12.80 -11.27
C TYR A 404 -0.89 -11.72 -11.33
N TYR A 405 -1.08 -10.71 -12.19
CA TYR A 405 -0.20 -9.57 -12.26
C TYR A 405 -0.96 -8.25 -12.11
N TYR A 406 -0.24 -7.23 -11.64
CA TYR A 406 -0.79 -5.91 -11.39
C TYR A 406 -0.44 -4.94 -12.50
N ILE A 407 -1.41 -4.12 -12.88
CA ILE A 407 -1.19 -2.89 -13.62
C ILE A 407 -1.31 -1.74 -12.63
N THR A 408 -0.25 -0.96 -12.49
CA THR A 408 -0.15 0.11 -11.51
C THR A 408 -0.05 1.47 -12.17
N ASP A 409 -0.52 2.51 -11.46
CA ASP A 409 -0.27 3.89 -11.85
C ASP A 409 1.12 4.39 -11.42
N TYR A 410 1.39 5.66 -11.68
CA TYR A 410 2.66 6.32 -11.37
C TYR A 410 2.99 6.37 -9.86
N LEU A 411 2.00 6.32 -8.97
CA LEU A 411 2.16 6.22 -7.52
C LEU A 411 2.34 4.77 -7.04
N GLY A 412 2.13 3.78 -7.93
CA GLY A 412 2.14 2.36 -7.60
C GLY A 412 0.80 1.83 -7.11
N SER A 413 -0.29 2.61 -7.25
CA SER A 413 -1.63 2.13 -6.93
C SER A 413 -2.06 1.07 -7.93
N VAL A 414 -2.61 -0.06 -7.43
CA VAL A 414 -3.07 -1.14 -8.29
C VAL A 414 -4.35 -0.71 -8.99
N ARG A 415 -4.27 -0.51 -10.32
CA ARG A 415 -5.39 -0.09 -11.18
C ARG A 415 -6.14 -1.28 -11.76
N ALA A 416 -5.43 -2.34 -12.07
CA ALA A 416 -6.04 -3.59 -12.49
C ALA A 416 -5.26 -4.79 -11.95
N THR A 417 -5.99 -5.87 -11.68
CA THR A 417 -5.43 -7.20 -11.42
C THR A 417 -5.87 -8.10 -12.57
N CYS A 418 -4.89 -8.67 -13.22
CA CYS A 418 -5.08 -9.46 -14.44
C CYS A 418 -4.70 -10.92 -14.21
N ASP A 419 -5.41 -11.80 -14.91
CA ASP A 419 -5.08 -13.21 -14.99
C ASP A 419 -3.77 -13.39 -15.78
N GLY A 420 -2.78 -14.05 -15.18
CA GLY A 420 -1.46 -14.21 -15.80
C GLY A 420 -1.44 -15.21 -16.96
N GLU A 421 -2.41 -16.11 -17.07
CA GLU A 421 -2.49 -17.07 -18.17
C GLU A 421 -3.20 -16.45 -19.38
N THR A 422 -4.33 -15.75 -19.16
CA THR A 422 -5.18 -15.21 -20.24
C THR A 422 -4.89 -13.73 -20.56
N GLY A 423 -4.38 -12.96 -19.59
CA GLY A 423 -4.24 -11.50 -19.69
C GLY A 423 -5.56 -10.75 -19.43
N SER A 424 -6.66 -11.43 -19.11
CA SER A 424 -7.93 -10.78 -18.86
C SER A 424 -7.96 -10.02 -17.55
N VAL A 425 -8.64 -8.86 -17.53
CA VAL A 425 -8.84 -8.06 -16.33
C VAL A 425 -9.88 -8.73 -15.44
N LEU A 426 -9.50 -9.09 -14.22
CA LEU A 426 -10.38 -9.69 -13.22
C LEU A 426 -10.93 -8.68 -12.24
N GLN A 427 -10.14 -7.68 -11.91
CA GLN A 427 -10.52 -6.58 -11.02
C GLN A 427 -9.95 -5.28 -11.55
N SER A 428 -10.75 -4.21 -11.50
CA SER A 428 -10.21 -2.87 -11.75
C SER A 428 -10.65 -1.88 -10.69
N MET A 429 -9.79 -0.88 -10.42
CA MET A 429 -9.99 0.10 -9.35
C MET A 429 -9.67 1.51 -9.83
N GLU A 430 -10.60 2.43 -9.60
CA GLU A 430 -10.40 3.86 -9.76
C GLU A 430 -10.27 4.49 -8.37
N TYR A 431 -9.29 5.37 -8.20
CA TYR A 431 -9.06 6.06 -6.92
C TYR A 431 -9.26 7.55 -7.04
N LEU A 432 -9.72 8.16 -5.96
CA LEU A 432 -9.60 9.59 -5.74
C LEU A 432 -8.14 9.94 -5.42
N PRO A 433 -7.71 11.18 -5.61
CA PRO A 433 -6.35 11.60 -5.24
C PRO A 433 -6.02 11.34 -3.77
N SER A 434 -7.00 11.41 -2.88
CA SER A 434 -6.88 11.10 -1.45
C SER A 434 -6.62 9.61 -1.13
N GLY A 435 -6.71 8.73 -2.14
CA GLY A 435 -6.52 7.28 -2.02
C GLY A 435 -7.81 6.49 -1.76
N ALA A 436 -8.93 7.16 -1.55
CA ALA A 436 -10.20 6.47 -1.43
C ALA A 436 -10.59 5.80 -2.76
N ILE A 437 -11.15 4.59 -2.70
CA ILE A 437 -11.64 3.87 -3.88
C ILE A 437 -12.89 4.56 -4.37
N PHE A 438 -12.84 5.12 -5.59
CA PHE A 438 -13.98 5.72 -6.25
C PHE A 438 -14.88 4.67 -6.91
N ARG A 439 -14.26 3.66 -7.53
CA ARG A 439 -14.96 2.59 -8.22
C ARG A 439 -14.15 1.31 -8.18
N ARG A 440 -14.84 0.21 -7.93
CA ARG A 440 -14.31 -1.15 -8.03
C ARG A 440 -15.21 -1.96 -8.97
N THR A 441 -14.61 -2.70 -9.89
CA THR A 441 -15.32 -3.61 -10.79
C THR A 441 -14.64 -4.98 -10.80
N GLY A 442 -15.40 -6.01 -11.10
CA GLY A 442 -14.92 -7.39 -11.11
C GLY A 442 -14.90 -8.05 -9.72
N TYR A 443 -14.13 -9.11 -9.61
CA TYR A 443 -14.05 -9.92 -8.39
C TYR A 443 -13.01 -9.34 -7.42
N ASP A 444 -13.26 -9.48 -6.12
CA ASP A 444 -12.27 -9.10 -5.10
C ASP A 444 -11.23 -10.20 -4.93
N VAL A 445 -10.21 -10.18 -5.78
CA VAL A 445 -9.19 -11.24 -5.88
C VAL A 445 -7.95 -10.98 -5.03
N GLN A 446 -7.77 -9.75 -4.55
CA GLN A 446 -6.59 -9.38 -3.75
C GLN A 446 -6.85 -8.07 -2.97
N ASN A 447 -6.02 -7.78 -1.94
CA ASN A 447 -6.17 -6.64 -1.04
C ASN A 447 -5.11 -5.52 -1.24
N ARG A 448 -4.23 -5.61 -2.25
CA ARG A 448 -3.30 -4.53 -2.59
C ARG A 448 -4.02 -3.44 -3.37
N ARG A 449 -3.92 -2.17 -2.92
CA ARG A 449 -4.72 -1.04 -3.41
C ARG A 449 -3.85 0.18 -3.70
N PHE A 450 -4.25 1.31 -3.12
CA PHE A 450 -3.61 2.62 -3.29
C PHE A 450 -2.14 2.57 -2.87
N CYS A 451 -1.25 3.10 -3.71
CA CYS A 451 0.21 3.04 -3.54
C CYS A 451 0.75 1.62 -3.28
N GLY A 452 0.03 0.57 -3.73
CA GLY A 452 0.39 -0.83 -3.49
C GLY A 452 0.21 -1.29 -2.05
N LYS A 453 -0.42 -0.49 -1.19
CA LYS A 453 -0.66 -0.81 0.22
C LYS A 453 -1.77 -1.84 0.39
N GLU A 454 -1.65 -2.62 1.44
CA GLU A 454 -2.66 -3.61 1.81
C GLU A 454 -3.86 -2.93 2.47
N GLU A 455 -5.06 -3.23 1.98
CA GLU A 455 -6.32 -2.80 2.58
C GLU A 455 -6.75 -3.79 3.66
N LEU A 456 -6.92 -3.31 4.88
CA LEU A 456 -7.49 -4.04 6.00
C LEU A 456 -8.99 -3.75 6.04
N ALA A 457 -9.76 -4.46 5.21
CA ALA A 457 -11.19 -4.21 5.02
C ALA A 457 -12.11 -4.93 6.04
N MET A 458 -11.54 -5.76 6.94
CA MET A 458 -12.32 -6.56 7.87
C MET A 458 -13.19 -5.67 8.77
N HIS A 459 -14.45 -6.03 8.92
CA HIS A 459 -15.44 -5.34 9.76
C HIS A 459 -15.64 -3.84 9.44
N GLY A 460 -15.34 -3.41 8.20
CA GLY A 460 -15.43 -2.00 7.80
C GLY A 460 -14.28 -1.13 8.35
N PHE A 461 -13.18 -1.74 8.76
CA PHE A 461 -12.01 -1.03 9.24
C PHE A 461 -11.37 -0.16 8.15
N ASP A 462 -11.29 -0.66 6.89
CA ASP A 462 -10.94 0.06 5.66
C ASP A 462 -9.70 0.98 5.80
N MET A 463 -8.63 0.44 6.38
CA MET A 463 -7.35 1.12 6.54
C MET A 463 -6.30 0.57 5.58
N TYR A 464 -5.41 1.41 5.10
CA TYR A 464 -4.21 0.97 4.40
C TYR A 464 -3.05 0.79 5.38
N ASP A 465 -2.42 -0.38 5.30
CA ASP A 465 -1.23 -0.69 6.08
C ASP A 465 0.01 -0.09 5.40
N SER A 466 0.61 0.90 6.06
CA SER A 466 1.87 1.53 5.65
C SER A 466 3.02 1.12 6.58
N ASP A 467 3.02 -0.10 7.07
CA ASP A 467 3.99 -0.71 7.99
C ASP A 467 4.00 -0.02 9.37
N ALA A 468 4.59 1.17 9.49
CA ALA A 468 4.67 1.88 10.77
C ALA A 468 3.38 2.58 11.19
N ARG A 469 2.47 2.86 10.27
CA ARG A 469 1.20 3.55 10.54
C ARG A 469 0.07 3.00 9.67
N LEU A 470 -1.16 3.07 10.18
CA LEU A 470 -2.35 2.80 9.38
C LEU A 470 -2.92 4.09 8.83
N GLN A 471 -3.09 4.13 7.50
CA GLN A 471 -3.65 5.27 6.78
C GLN A 471 -5.16 5.12 6.63
N TYR A 472 -5.89 6.15 6.99
CA TYR A 472 -7.31 6.26 6.75
C TYR A 472 -7.56 7.08 5.48
N THR A 473 -8.30 6.52 4.51
CA THR A 473 -8.48 7.15 3.19
C THR A 473 -9.75 7.96 3.06
N ARG A 474 -10.75 7.71 3.89
CA ARG A 474 -11.99 8.48 3.89
C ARG A 474 -11.75 9.93 4.35
N ILE A 475 -10.87 10.11 5.35
CA ILE A 475 -10.18 11.36 5.65
C ILE A 475 -8.69 11.04 5.52
N PRO A 476 -7.97 11.56 4.50
CA PRO A 476 -6.61 11.12 4.20
C PRO A 476 -5.62 11.56 5.30
N ARG A 477 -5.51 10.73 6.33
CA ARG A 477 -4.61 10.92 7.48
C ARG A 477 -4.20 9.57 8.09
N PHE A 478 -3.18 9.60 8.92
CA PHE A 478 -2.80 8.46 9.76
C PHE A 478 -3.58 8.44 11.08
N SER A 479 -3.75 7.25 11.65
CA SER A 479 -4.40 7.03 12.96
C SER A 479 -3.46 7.23 14.15
N THR A 480 -2.15 7.28 13.92
CA THR A 480 -1.11 7.43 14.93
C THR A 480 -0.14 8.55 14.54
N MET A 481 0.59 9.08 15.52
CA MET A 481 1.60 10.11 15.28
C MET A 481 2.76 9.59 14.46
N ASP A 482 3.38 10.48 13.69
CA ASP A 482 4.57 10.15 12.90
C ASP A 482 5.76 9.81 13.82
N PRO A 483 6.39 8.62 13.68
CA PRO A 483 7.61 8.32 14.43
C PRO A 483 8.76 9.29 14.15
N LEU A 484 8.74 10.01 13.01
CA LEU A 484 9.71 11.02 12.61
C LEU A 484 9.16 12.45 12.73
N LEU A 485 8.15 12.69 13.60
CA LEU A 485 7.49 13.99 13.76
C LEU A 485 8.48 15.15 14.00
N GLU A 486 9.62 14.90 14.64
CA GLU A 486 10.64 15.90 14.87
C GLU A 486 11.29 16.43 13.58
N LYS A 487 11.26 15.65 12.48
CA LYS A 487 11.70 16.09 11.15
C LYS A 487 10.66 16.96 10.45
N TYR A 488 9.37 16.79 10.80
CA TYR A 488 8.23 17.44 10.17
C TYR A 488 7.45 18.33 11.14
N TYR A 489 8.15 19.03 12.03
CA TYR A 489 7.56 19.83 13.13
C TYR A 489 6.58 20.92 12.67
N HIS A 490 6.60 21.31 11.40
CA HIS A 490 5.71 22.27 10.77
C HIS A 490 4.41 21.65 10.22
N LEU A 491 4.29 20.33 10.27
CA LEU A 491 3.11 19.58 9.82
C LEU A 491 2.41 18.91 10.99
N SER A 492 1.11 18.66 10.82
CA SER A 492 0.39 17.77 11.72
C SER A 492 1.06 16.39 11.75
N PRO A 493 1.33 15.81 12.92
CA PRO A 493 1.93 14.49 13.03
C PRO A 493 1.05 13.36 12.46
N TYR A 494 -0.19 13.66 12.13
CA TYR A 494 -1.14 12.72 11.50
C TYR A 494 -1.31 12.96 10.00
N ALA A 495 -0.68 13.98 9.43
CA ALA A 495 -0.84 14.29 8.01
C ALA A 495 -0.27 13.19 7.12
N TYR A 496 -1.00 12.79 6.09
CA TYR A 496 -0.53 11.92 5.04
C TYR A 496 0.09 12.76 3.91
N CYS A 497 1.33 12.44 3.53
CA CYS A 497 2.04 13.04 2.40
C CYS A 497 1.99 14.58 2.36
N ALA A 498 2.08 15.26 3.52
CA ALA A 498 1.97 16.72 3.63
C ALA A 498 0.74 17.31 2.91
N ASN A 499 -0.33 16.52 2.72
CA ASN A 499 -1.54 16.84 1.95
C ASN A 499 -1.31 17.08 0.44
N ASP A 500 -0.19 16.65 -0.12
CA ASP A 500 0.06 16.62 -1.56
C ASP A 500 -0.02 15.18 -2.10
N PHE A 501 -1.23 14.62 -2.14
CA PHE A 501 -1.52 13.22 -2.46
C PHE A 501 -1.25 12.87 -3.93
N THR A 502 -0.99 13.86 -4.78
CA THR A 502 -0.76 13.66 -6.21
C THR A 502 0.72 13.55 -6.57
N HIS A 503 1.60 13.99 -5.67
CA HIS A 503 3.05 14.03 -5.88
C HIS A 503 3.81 13.13 -4.95
N LEU A 504 3.32 13.01 -3.70
CA LEU A 504 4.03 12.41 -2.60
C LEU A 504 3.40 11.08 -2.22
N ILE A 505 4.25 10.16 -1.76
CA ILE A 505 3.85 8.89 -1.15
C ILE A 505 4.60 8.71 0.15
N ASP A 506 4.05 7.90 1.04
CA ASP A 506 4.72 7.45 2.26
C ASP A 506 4.86 5.92 2.20
N PRO A 507 6.04 5.40 1.78
CA PRO A 507 6.23 3.98 1.54
C PRO A 507 6.18 3.11 2.78
N ASP A 508 6.59 3.63 3.93
CA ASP A 508 6.77 2.86 5.18
C ASP A 508 6.02 3.46 6.38
N GLY A 509 5.18 4.46 6.14
CA GLY A 509 4.46 5.16 7.22
C GLY A 509 5.35 6.05 8.09
N ARG A 510 6.55 6.43 7.59
CA ARG A 510 7.54 7.26 8.33
C ARG A 510 8.12 8.37 7.46
N LYS A 511 8.44 8.06 6.22
CA LYS A 511 9.20 8.95 5.35
C LYS A 511 8.44 9.31 4.09
N ILE A 512 8.16 10.59 3.91
CA ILE A 512 7.51 11.10 2.72
C ILE A 512 8.54 11.19 1.58
N VAL A 513 8.18 10.67 0.39
CA VAL A 513 9.03 10.69 -0.79
C VAL A 513 8.22 11.08 -2.04
N VAL A 514 8.92 11.56 -3.08
CA VAL A 514 8.25 11.87 -4.35
C VAL A 514 7.73 10.59 -5.01
N GLY A 515 6.47 10.59 -5.39
CA GLY A 515 5.74 9.43 -5.91
C GLY A 515 6.15 8.96 -7.31
N SER A 516 7.18 9.56 -7.94
CA SER A 516 7.71 9.10 -9.22
C SER A 516 8.56 7.83 -9.03
N PHE A 517 8.73 7.05 -10.12
CA PHE A 517 9.63 5.90 -10.12
C PHE A 517 11.02 6.24 -9.58
N TRP A 518 11.57 7.40 -9.96
CA TRP A 518 12.87 7.89 -9.48
C TRP A 518 12.88 8.28 -8.01
N GLY A 519 11.81 8.86 -7.50
CA GLY A 519 11.65 9.13 -6.07
C GLY A 519 11.68 7.85 -5.24
N ARG A 520 11.05 6.77 -5.74
CA ARG A 520 11.09 5.44 -5.08
C ARG A 520 12.47 4.81 -5.12
N VAL A 521 13.17 4.93 -6.25
CA VAL A 521 14.56 4.46 -6.38
C VAL A 521 15.50 5.28 -5.50
N ALA A 522 15.36 6.61 -5.48
CA ALA A 522 16.15 7.49 -4.64
C ALA A 522 15.92 7.22 -3.14
N ALA A 523 14.67 7.01 -2.73
CA ALA A 523 14.33 6.64 -1.36
C ALA A 523 14.92 5.29 -0.95
N PHE A 524 14.93 4.31 -1.85
CA PHE A 524 15.54 3.00 -1.63
C PHE A 524 17.06 3.11 -1.44
N PHE A 525 17.72 4.02 -2.17
CA PHE A 525 19.16 4.28 -2.04
C PHE A 525 19.53 5.38 -1.02
N GLY A 526 18.57 5.91 -0.25
CA GLY A 526 18.83 6.90 0.80
C GLY A 526 19.15 8.31 0.29
N ALA A 527 18.87 8.64 -0.97
CA ALA A 527 19.09 9.97 -1.53
C ALA A 527 17.90 10.90 -1.20
N ASP A 528 18.09 11.82 -0.26
CA ASP A 528 17.06 12.72 0.27
C ASP A 528 16.83 13.97 -0.62
N ASN A 529 16.25 13.80 -1.82
CA ASN A 529 15.78 14.95 -2.60
C ASN A 529 14.50 15.61 -2.03
N PHE A 530 13.89 15.01 -1.02
CA PHE A 530 12.68 15.53 -0.40
C PHE A 530 12.97 16.69 0.57
N GLU A 531 14.09 16.65 1.29
CA GLU A 531 14.44 17.74 2.24
C GLU A 531 14.49 19.12 1.56
N SER A 532 14.97 19.20 0.32
CA SER A 532 14.97 20.46 -0.44
C SER A 532 13.57 20.93 -0.85
N GLN A 533 12.64 20.02 -1.14
CA GLN A 533 11.25 20.38 -1.48
C GLN A 533 10.43 20.77 -0.26
N VAL A 534 10.64 20.09 0.86
CA VAL A 534 10.02 20.43 2.14
C VAL A 534 10.57 21.75 2.68
N GLN A 535 11.87 22.01 2.56
CA GLN A 535 12.49 23.29 2.92
C GLN A 535 11.89 24.45 2.09
N ASN A 536 11.71 24.26 0.79
CA ASN A 536 11.05 25.26 -0.06
C ASN A 536 9.59 25.52 0.35
N GLN A 537 8.83 24.50 0.74
CA GLN A 537 7.49 24.69 1.28
C GLN A 537 7.50 25.40 2.63
N THR A 538 8.47 25.08 3.48
CA THR A 538 8.64 25.71 4.79
C THR A 538 9.04 27.17 4.66
N GLU A 539 9.88 27.54 3.69
CA GLU A 539 10.22 28.93 3.39
C GLU A 539 9.03 29.69 2.85
N GLN A 540 8.23 29.11 1.95
CA GLN A 540 6.99 29.71 1.47
C GLN A 540 5.97 29.95 2.58
N LEU A 541 5.90 29.06 3.59
CA LEU A 541 5.04 29.26 4.76
C LEU A 541 5.55 30.36 5.69
N LYS A 542 6.87 30.54 5.81
CA LYS A 542 7.49 31.61 6.61
C LYS A 542 7.37 33.00 5.99
N GLU A 543 7.28 33.09 4.66
CA GLU A 543 7.05 34.36 3.94
C GLU A 543 5.59 34.83 4.03
N MET A 544 4.69 34.01 4.58
CA MET A 544 3.26 34.31 4.76
C MET A 544 2.89 34.80 6.18
N ASP A 545 3.81 34.78 7.15
CA ASP A 545 3.69 35.42 8.48
C ASP A 545 4.24 36.87 8.43
#